data_e2e93b2d4864d5f6c4f4f56183d64ebe
#
_entry.id   e2e93b2d4864d5f6c4f4f56183d64ebe
#
_cell.length_a   1.000
_cell.length_b   1.000
_cell.length_c   1.000
_cell.angle_alpha   90.00
_cell.angle_beta   90.00
_cell.angle_gamma   90.00
#
_symmetry.space_group_name_H-M   'P 1'
#
loop_
_entity.id
_entity.type
_entity.pdbx_description
1 polymer ?
#
loop_
_entity_poly.entity_id
_entity_poly.type
_entity_poly.pdbx_seq_one_letter_code
_entity_poly.pdbx_strand_id
1 'polypeptide(L)'
;MNALARRLQPGIMVNNRGWSDDGDYSTPERDMGDCGSAPARFTEVCDSLDADSWGYNANAKWHTPEYLATAIRSARSRDWNFLLNVGPRPDGTIPADALALLSRLAGDTGIKAHSPAFDSRICKP
;
A
#
# COMPACT_ATOMS: atom_id res chain seq x y z
N MET A 1 21.69 2.19 -8.55
CA MET A 1 20.44 2.02 -9.33
C MET A 1 19.62 3.30 -9.33
N ASN A 2 19.37 3.94 -8.19
CA ASN A 2 18.58 5.17 -8.06
C ASN A 2 19.13 6.34 -8.88
N ALA A 3 20.46 6.54 -8.93
CA ALA A 3 21.08 7.57 -9.75
C ALA A 3 20.77 7.41 -11.25
N LEU A 4 20.69 6.18 -11.76
CA LEU A 4 20.31 5.92 -13.14
C LEU A 4 18.83 6.26 -13.38
N ALA A 5 17.94 5.86 -12.48
CA ALA A 5 16.52 6.17 -12.58
C ALA A 5 16.29 7.69 -12.62
N ARG A 6 16.92 8.44 -11.69
CA ARG A 6 16.83 9.91 -11.62
C ARG A 6 17.44 10.60 -12.85
N ARG A 7 18.49 10.01 -13.45
CA ARG A 7 19.06 10.54 -14.69
C ARG A 7 18.14 10.34 -15.89
N LEU A 8 17.46 9.19 -15.97
CA LEU A 8 16.56 8.86 -17.06
C LEU A 8 15.19 9.56 -16.93
N GLN A 9 14.75 9.74 -15.70
CA GLN A 9 13.48 10.41 -15.39
C GLN A 9 13.67 11.38 -14.22
N PRO A 10 14.07 12.63 -14.47
CA PRO A 10 14.16 13.65 -13.45
C PRO A 10 12.82 13.84 -12.74
N GLY A 11 12.82 13.84 -11.41
CA GLY A 11 11.60 13.96 -10.60
C GLY A 11 10.90 12.64 -10.28
N ILE A 12 11.44 11.48 -10.71
CA ILE A 12 10.93 10.19 -10.24
C ILE A 12 11.08 10.05 -8.74
N MET A 13 10.03 9.58 -8.07
CA MET A 13 10.10 9.18 -6.66
C MET A 13 10.58 7.73 -6.54
N VAL A 14 11.51 7.50 -5.64
CA VAL A 14 12.12 6.18 -5.41
C VAL A 14 11.95 5.82 -3.95
N ASN A 15 11.48 4.61 -3.66
CA ASN A 15 11.39 4.12 -2.29
C ASN A 15 12.76 3.63 -1.75
N ASN A 16 12.80 3.33 -0.46
CA ASN A 16 14.00 2.86 0.22
C ASN A 16 14.27 1.35 0.09
N ARG A 17 13.54 0.62 -0.76
CA ARG A 17 13.71 -0.84 -0.95
C ARG A 17 14.91 -1.23 -1.81
N GLY A 18 15.64 -0.25 -2.33
CA GLY A 18 16.89 -0.47 -3.04
C GLY A 18 18.03 -0.80 -2.08
N TRP A 19 19.21 -1.08 -2.64
CA TRP A 19 20.43 -1.41 -1.90
C TRP A 19 21.10 -0.19 -1.22
N SER A 20 20.45 0.95 -1.24
CA SER A 20 20.95 2.22 -0.69
C SER A 20 19.81 2.98 -0.01
N ASP A 21 20.12 3.67 1.09
CA ASP A 21 19.17 4.47 1.87
C ASP A 21 18.81 5.83 1.24
N ASP A 22 19.08 6.01 -0.07
CA ASP A 22 18.84 7.25 -0.81
C ASP A 22 17.43 7.33 -1.43
N GLY A 23 16.46 6.62 -0.89
CA GLY A 23 15.05 6.69 -1.25
C GLY A 23 14.39 8.00 -0.81
N ASP A 24 13.36 8.44 -1.55
CA ASP A 24 12.57 9.63 -1.23
C ASP A 24 11.56 9.36 -0.12
N TYR A 25 11.15 8.10 0.05
CA TYR A 25 10.19 7.67 1.06
C TYR A 25 10.47 6.25 1.56
N SER A 26 9.95 5.94 2.75
CA SER A 26 10.08 4.64 3.41
C SER A 26 8.86 3.76 3.15
N THR A 27 9.09 2.44 3.04
CA THR A 27 8.04 1.46 2.75
C THR A 27 8.11 0.27 3.69
N PRO A 28 7.83 0.44 5.01
CA PRO A 28 7.76 -0.69 5.93
C PRO A 28 6.62 -1.64 5.56
N GLU A 29 6.85 -2.94 5.74
CA GLU A 29 5.85 -3.97 5.51
C GLU A 29 5.29 -4.49 6.83
N ARG A 30 3.96 -4.48 6.97
CA ARG A 30 3.22 -5.03 8.12
C ARG A 30 3.67 -4.47 9.48
N ASP A 31 4.56 -3.51 9.48
CA ASP A 31 5.11 -2.89 10.68
C ASP A 31 4.65 -1.45 10.80
N MET A 32 3.82 -1.20 11.79
CA MET A 32 3.39 0.14 12.19
C MET A 32 4.31 0.72 13.27
N GLY A 33 5.38 -0.01 13.63
CA GLY A 33 6.34 0.39 14.63
C GLY A 33 7.30 1.48 14.18
N ASP A 34 8.43 1.50 14.80
CA ASP A 34 9.47 2.49 14.55
C ASP A 34 10.08 2.25 13.16
N CYS A 35 9.85 3.17 12.23
CA CYS A 35 10.44 3.11 10.89
C CYS A 35 11.96 3.33 10.91
N GLY A 36 12.62 2.94 12.00
CA GLY A 36 14.03 3.18 12.21
C GLY A 36 14.37 4.67 12.19
N SER A 37 15.63 5.00 12.29
CA SER A 37 16.13 6.38 12.24
C SER A 37 16.07 7.06 10.86
N ALA A 38 15.24 6.55 9.94
CA ALA A 38 14.94 7.28 8.72
C ALA A 38 14.23 8.59 9.13
N PRO A 39 14.69 9.73 8.64
CA PRO A 39 14.05 11.01 8.95
C PRO A 39 12.58 10.92 8.60
N ALA A 40 11.73 11.63 9.35
CA ALA A 40 10.28 11.72 9.19
C ALA A 40 9.89 12.24 7.79
N ARG A 41 10.20 11.46 6.78
CA ARG A 41 9.85 11.67 5.39
C ARG A 41 8.61 10.86 5.08
N PHE A 42 8.05 11.08 3.94
CA PHE A 42 6.93 10.33 3.44
C PHE A 42 7.10 8.83 3.72
N THR A 43 6.10 8.23 4.33
CA THR A 43 6.10 6.80 4.64
C THR A 43 4.84 6.18 4.07
N GLU A 44 5.01 5.06 3.38
CA GLU A 44 3.92 4.23 2.90
C GLU A 44 4.02 2.86 3.57
N VAL A 45 3.15 2.62 4.53
CA VAL A 45 3.05 1.28 5.14
C VAL A 45 2.31 0.36 4.20
N CYS A 46 2.89 -0.80 3.93
CA CYS A 46 2.31 -1.82 3.07
C CYS A 46 1.85 -3.02 3.89
N ASP A 47 0.60 -3.40 3.75
CA ASP A 47 0.04 -4.62 4.36
C ASP A 47 -0.88 -5.34 3.38
N SER A 48 -1.31 -6.55 3.69
CA SER A 48 -2.21 -7.36 2.87
C SER A 48 -3.49 -7.67 3.63
N LEU A 49 -4.60 -7.88 2.90
CA LEU A 49 -5.84 -8.40 3.49
C LEU A 49 -5.65 -9.81 4.07
N ASP A 50 -4.82 -10.65 3.42
CA ASP A 50 -4.43 -11.97 3.94
C ASP A 50 -3.18 -11.82 4.82
N ALA A 51 -3.29 -12.25 6.09
CA ALA A 51 -2.22 -12.19 7.06
C ALA A 51 -0.98 -13.01 6.65
N ASP A 52 -1.17 -14.06 5.86
CA ASP A 52 -0.10 -15.01 5.52
C ASP A 52 0.44 -14.83 4.09
N SER A 53 -0.29 -14.11 3.21
CA SER A 53 0.08 -14.06 1.79
C SER A 53 -0.10 -12.68 1.16
N TRP A 54 0.80 -12.34 0.25
CA TRP A 54 0.67 -11.18 -0.65
C TRP A 54 -0.09 -11.50 -1.93
N GLY A 55 -0.06 -12.76 -2.36
CA GLY A 55 -0.76 -13.24 -3.54
C GLY A 55 -2.09 -13.90 -3.20
N TYR A 56 -2.76 -14.43 -4.24
CA TYR A 56 -3.96 -15.23 -4.05
C TYR A 56 -3.68 -16.48 -3.21
N ASN A 57 -4.53 -16.69 -2.22
CA ASN A 57 -4.51 -17.86 -1.36
C ASN A 57 -5.94 -18.39 -1.21
N ALA A 58 -6.18 -19.64 -1.67
CA ALA A 58 -7.50 -20.25 -1.56
C ALA A 58 -7.94 -20.50 -0.10
N ASN A 59 -6.96 -20.56 0.83
CA ASN A 59 -7.18 -20.72 2.26
C ASN A 59 -6.77 -19.44 3.02
N ALA A 60 -7.11 -18.27 2.47
CA ALA A 60 -6.72 -16.98 3.02
C ALA A 60 -7.12 -16.83 4.50
N LYS A 61 -6.22 -16.32 5.29
CA LYS A 61 -6.45 -15.91 6.68
C LYS A 61 -6.63 -14.40 6.73
N TRP A 62 -7.85 -13.96 6.51
CA TRP A 62 -8.17 -12.56 6.49
C TRP A 62 -7.88 -11.88 7.83
N HIS A 63 -7.23 -10.74 7.77
CA HIS A 63 -7.18 -9.84 8.93
C HIS A 63 -8.59 -9.41 9.33
N THR A 64 -8.79 -9.11 10.62
CA THR A 64 -10.06 -8.57 11.07
C THR A 64 -10.24 -7.13 10.59
N PRO A 65 -11.50 -6.70 10.34
CA PRO A 65 -11.78 -5.31 9.99
C PRO A 65 -11.24 -4.33 11.03
N GLU A 66 -11.30 -4.68 12.30
CA GLU A 66 -10.86 -3.88 13.43
C GLU A 66 -9.32 -3.66 13.41
N TYR A 67 -8.57 -4.72 13.09
CA TYR A 67 -7.11 -4.64 12.91
C TYR A 67 -6.77 -3.66 11.79
N LEU A 68 -7.34 -3.86 10.61
CA LEU A 68 -7.07 -3.03 9.42
C LEU A 68 -7.50 -1.57 9.65
N ALA A 69 -8.68 -1.36 10.23
CA ALA A 69 -9.16 -0.01 10.54
C ALA A 69 -8.23 0.71 11.55
N THR A 70 -7.68 -0.03 12.52
CA THR A 70 -6.72 0.52 13.48
C THR A 70 -5.41 0.88 12.80
N ALA A 71 -4.88 0.00 11.94
CA ALA A 71 -3.68 0.24 11.16
C ALA A 71 -3.83 1.49 10.26
N ILE A 72 -4.94 1.61 9.54
CA ILE A 72 -5.22 2.78 8.69
C ILE A 72 -5.30 4.07 9.52
N ARG A 73 -6.02 4.05 10.65
CA ARG A 73 -6.11 5.23 11.53
C ARG A 73 -4.75 5.62 12.10
N SER A 74 -3.94 4.63 12.48
CA SER A 74 -2.58 4.85 12.99
C SER A 74 -1.67 5.45 11.91
N ALA A 75 -1.71 4.96 10.67
CA ALA A 75 -0.97 5.56 9.57
C ALA A 75 -1.39 7.01 9.34
N ARG A 76 -2.69 7.28 9.28
CA ARG A 76 -3.24 8.63 9.09
C ARG A 76 -2.84 9.60 10.20
N SER A 77 -2.82 9.17 11.45
CA SER A 77 -2.42 10.02 12.59
C SER A 77 -0.94 10.42 12.53
N ARG A 78 -0.14 9.72 11.74
CA ARG A 78 1.29 9.99 11.50
C ARG A 78 1.55 10.67 10.15
N ASP A 79 0.49 11.03 9.42
CA ASP A 79 0.59 11.55 8.05
C ASP A 79 1.29 10.57 7.08
N TRP A 80 1.05 9.27 7.28
CA TRP A 80 1.58 8.20 6.44
C TRP A 80 0.52 7.70 5.46
N ASN A 81 0.96 7.25 4.30
CA ASN A 81 0.12 6.48 3.38
C ASN A 81 0.00 5.02 3.85
N PHE A 82 -1.14 4.40 3.57
CA PHE A 82 -1.38 2.99 3.84
C PHE A 82 -1.77 2.28 2.55
N LEU A 83 -0.89 1.42 2.07
CA LEU A 83 -1.11 0.57 0.89
C LEU A 83 -1.64 -0.78 1.33
N LEU A 84 -2.91 -1.06 1.05
CA LEU A 84 -3.54 -2.35 1.38
C LEU A 84 -3.62 -3.22 0.13
N ASN A 85 -2.86 -4.30 0.15
CA ASN A 85 -2.79 -5.27 -0.94
C ASN A 85 -3.94 -6.28 -0.89
N VAL A 86 -4.37 -6.73 -2.06
CA VAL A 86 -5.29 -7.84 -2.24
C VAL A 86 -4.77 -8.78 -3.34
N GLY A 87 -4.77 -10.09 -3.08
CA GLY A 87 -4.39 -11.10 -4.06
C GLY A 87 -5.57 -11.45 -4.99
N PRO A 88 -5.51 -11.10 -6.29
CA PRO A 88 -6.55 -11.50 -7.24
C PRO A 88 -6.50 -12.99 -7.54
N ARG A 89 -7.65 -13.58 -7.88
CA ARG A 89 -7.73 -14.96 -8.38
C ARG A 89 -6.99 -15.11 -9.72
N PRO A 90 -6.69 -16.35 -10.14
CA PRO A 90 -6.02 -16.59 -11.43
C PRO A 90 -6.77 -16.05 -12.66
N ASP A 91 -8.08 -15.87 -12.55
CA ASP A 91 -8.94 -15.26 -13.59
C ASP A 91 -8.95 -13.72 -13.55
N GLY A 92 -8.19 -13.12 -12.62
CA GLY A 92 -8.13 -11.66 -12.42
C GLY A 92 -9.23 -11.09 -11.54
N THR A 93 -10.17 -11.89 -11.07
CA THR A 93 -11.24 -11.40 -10.17
C THR A 93 -10.76 -11.28 -8.73
N ILE A 94 -11.37 -10.37 -7.97
CA ILE A 94 -11.12 -10.25 -6.53
C ILE A 94 -12.03 -11.24 -5.77
N PRO A 95 -11.50 -12.00 -4.78
CA PRO A 95 -12.32 -12.88 -3.95
C PRO A 95 -13.49 -12.15 -3.29
N ALA A 96 -14.67 -12.79 -3.23
CA ALA A 96 -15.86 -12.17 -2.67
C ALA A 96 -15.68 -11.75 -1.19
N ASP A 97 -14.97 -12.57 -0.40
CA ASP A 97 -14.68 -12.26 1.00
C ASP A 97 -13.79 -11.03 1.14
N ALA A 98 -12.81 -10.87 0.22
CA ALA A 98 -11.96 -9.67 0.18
C ALA A 98 -12.77 -8.42 -0.16
N LEU A 99 -13.71 -8.51 -1.12
CA LEU A 99 -14.61 -7.40 -1.46
C LEU A 99 -15.51 -7.02 -0.29
N ALA A 100 -16.07 -8.01 0.43
CA ALA A 100 -16.89 -7.78 1.60
C ALA A 100 -16.09 -7.08 2.71
N LEU A 101 -14.85 -7.54 2.97
CA LEU A 101 -13.94 -6.95 3.94
C LEU A 101 -13.58 -5.50 3.57
N LEU A 102 -13.23 -5.24 2.31
CA LEU A 102 -12.93 -3.89 1.82
C LEU A 102 -14.13 -2.95 1.95
N SER A 103 -15.34 -3.44 1.63
CA SER A 103 -16.57 -2.64 1.75
C SER A 103 -16.86 -2.25 3.20
N ARG A 104 -16.70 -3.20 4.13
CA ARG A 104 -16.85 -2.93 5.57
C ARG A 104 -15.79 -1.93 6.05
N LEU A 105 -14.54 -2.14 5.67
CA LEU A 105 -13.43 -1.27 6.04
C LEU A 105 -13.62 0.17 5.55
N ALA A 106 -14.14 0.37 4.35
CA ALA A 106 -14.47 1.68 3.81
C ALA A 106 -15.51 2.40 4.69
N GLY A 107 -16.54 1.67 5.16
CA GLY A 107 -17.52 2.21 6.12
C GLY A 107 -16.91 2.61 7.45
N ASP A 108 -16.09 1.72 8.03
CA ASP A 108 -15.48 1.91 9.36
C ASP A 108 -14.41 3.03 9.41
N THR A 109 -13.79 3.32 8.28
CA THR A 109 -12.71 4.31 8.18
C THR A 109 -13.11 5.62 7.50
N GLY A 110 -14.33 5.68 6.95
CA GLY A 110 -14.80 6.83 6.17
C GLY A 110 -14.06 7.05 4.86
N ILE A 111 -13.32 6.05 4.38
CA ILE A 111 -12.66 6.11 3.08
C ILE A 111 -13.72 6.06 1.98
N LYS A 112 -13.77 7.10 1.17
CA LYS A 112 -14.61 7.10 -0.04
C LYS A 112 -13.81 6.52 -1.20
N ALA A 113 -14.45 5.66 -1.99
CA ALA A 113 -13.88 5.24 -3.25
C ALA A 113 -13.61 6.49 -4.10
N HIS A 114 -12.35 6.73 -4.39
CA HIS A 114 -11.95 7.73 -5.36
C HIS A 114 -11.50 6.97 -6.60
N SER A 115 -12.33 6.99 -7.64
CA SER A 115 -11.87 6.60 -8.97
C SER A 115 -11.24 7.85 -9.57
N PRO A 116 -9.90 7.94 -9.64
CA PRO A 116 -9.32 8.98 -10.47
C PRO A 116 -9.85 8.73 -11.88
N ALA A 117 -10.46 9.74 -12.48
CA ALA A 117 -10.75 9.68 -13.89
C ALA A 117 -9.43 9.30 -14.59
N PHE A 118 -9.42 8.19 -15.34
CA PHE A 118 -8.23 7.74 -16.06
C PHE A 118 -7.80 8.88 -17.00
N ASP A 119 -6.72 9.53 -16.64
CA ASP A 119 -6.17 10.60 -17.50
C ASP A 119 -5.38 9.94 -18.62
N SER A 120 -6.04 9.77 -19.77
CA SER A 120 -5.45 9.21 -20.99
C SER A 120 -4.21 9.97 -21.48
N ARG A 121 -3.88 11.11 -20.88
CA ARG A 121 -2.67 11.89 -21.21
C ARG A 121 -1.41 11.32 -20.56
N ILE A 122 -1.56 10.47 -19.52
CA ILE A 122 -0.43 9.87 -18.80
C ILE A 122 0.18 8.68 -19.56
N CYS A 123 -0.58 8.06 -20.46
CA CYS A 123 -0.15 6.90 -21.26
C CYS A 123 -0.01 7.24 -22.76
N LYS A 124 0.58 8.36 -23.12
CA LYS A 124 1.03 8.54 -24.51
C LYS A 124 2.43 7.94 -24.66
N PRO A 125 2.64 7.07 -25.68
CA PRO A 125 3.93 6.50 -26.01
C PRO A 125 4.95 7.57 -26.40
#